data_b3467880bb222914fad865fe1934c51d
#
_entry.id   b3467880bb222914fad865fe1934c51d
#
_cell.length_a   1.000
_cell.length_b   1.000
_cell.length_c   1.000
_cell.angle_alpha   90.00
_cell.angle_beta   90.00
_cell.angle_gamma   90.00
#
_symmetry.space_group_name_H-M   'P 1'
#
loop_
_entity.id
_entity.type
_entity.pdbx_description
1 polymer ?
#
loop_
_entity_poly.entity_id
_entity_poly.type
_entity_poly.pdbx_seq_one_letter_code
_entity_poly.pdbx_strand_id
1 'polypeptide(L)'
;MTYARQRPNWIAGAFSALWLLIVLAPIYVLVKAAFQTQAAYSAHGPLSAPSELTVSNFSLVFHSGFLRFFLNTAIITVAVVAIVLVVVPPAAYAIVRNRSRTVSFVFRVFLLGLAVPISAVIVPSFYIMNKINLYDTLPAVILPTAAFSVPLSTIILTGSMRDITADLFEAMALDGASPWGTFRNLVLPLSRGGIATILVFSALNAWNGFLFPLILTQSSSSRVFTLGLFDFSSTSGIDAPAVCAAVVLSIIPILLVYLFARRWLIRGLMGVGGK
;
A
#
# COMPACT_ATOMS: atom_id res chain seq x y z
N MET A 1 -28.99 18.66 -24.61
CA MET A 1 -27.51 18.87 -24.54
C MET A 1 -26.87 18.01 -25.61
N THR A 2 -26.47 18.60 -26.72
CA THR A 2 -25.81 17.92 -27.84
C THR A 2 -24.38 17.61 -27.45
N TYR A 3 -24.07 16.34 -27.22
CA TYR A 3 -22.70 15.87 -27.04
C TYR A 3 -21.91 16.19 -28.32
N ALA A 4 -21.09 17.22 -28.28
CA ALA A 4 -20.12 17.50 -29.36
C ALA A 4 -19.22 16.27 -29.45
N ARG A 5 -19.29 15.58 -30.60
CA ARG A 5 -18.47 14.43 -30.96
C ARG A 5 -17.00 14.91 -31.00
N GLN A 6 -16.28 14.75 -29.87
CA GLN A 6 -14.85 15.11 -29.81
C GLN A 6 -14.12 14.31 -30.89
N ARG A 7 -13.41 14.99 -31.79
CA ARG A 7 -12.57 14.32 -32.78
C ARG A 7 -11.49 13.51 -32.05
N PRO A 8 -11.25 12.27 -32.45
CA PRO A 8 -10.21 11.46 -31.82
C PRO A 8 -8.86 12.16 -31.97
N ASN A 9 -8.20 12.37 -30.81
CA ASN A 9 -6.85 12.94 -30.82
C ASN A 9 -5.84 11.80 -31.04
N TRP A 10 -5.52 11.53 -32.31
CA TRP A 10 -4.62 10.44 -32.70
C TRP A 10 -3.20 10.59 -32.13
N ILE A 11 -2.73 11.83 -31.95
CA ILE A 11 -1.41 12.11 -31.36
C ILE A 11 -1.41 11.69 -29.88
N ALA A 12 -2.40 12.11 -29.11
CA ALA A 12 -2.53 11.69 -27.71
C ALA A 12 -2.71 10.16 -27.59
N GLY A 13 -3.45 9.56 -28.54
CA GLY A 13 -3.62 8.10 -28.61
C GLY A 13 -2.28 7.38 -28.87
N ALA A 14 -1.47 7.86 -29.80
CA ALA A 14 -0.15 7.29 -30.07
C ALA A 14 0.80 7.40 -28.87
N PHE A 15 0.85 8.55 -28.20
CA PHE A 15 1.64 8.71 -26.97
C PHE A 15 1.15 7.78 -25.84
N SER A 16 -0.15 7.63 -25.68
CA SER A 16 -0.72 6.71 -24.68
C SER A 16 -0.38 5.25 -25.00
N ALA A 17 -0.42 4.85 -26.27
CA ALA A 17 -0.04 3.51 -26.71
C ALA A 17 1.45 3.24 -26.49
N LEU A 18 2.31 4.19 -26.83
CA LEU A 18 3.75 4.09 -26.59
C LEU A 18 4.05 3.97 -25.08
N TRP A 19 3.41 4.81 -24.26
CA TRP A 19 3.54 4.74 -22.81
C TRP A 19 3.10 3.39 -22.24
N LEU A 20 1.97 2.87 -22.73
CA LEU A 20 1.46 1.56 -22.35
C LEU A 20 2.46 0.45 -22.69
N LEU A 21 3.09 0.46 -23.85
CA LEU A 21 4.11 -0.50 -24.24
C LEU A 21 5.32 -0.44 -23.30
N ILE A 22 5.80 0.77 -22.97
CA ILE A 22 6.93 0.97 -22.05
C ILE A 22 6.61 0.37 -20.65
N VAL A 23 5.39 0.55 -20.16
CA VAL A 23 4.97 0.03 -18.85
C VAL A 23 4.74 -1.49 -18.89
N LEU A 24 4.19 -2.02 -19.97
CA LEU A 24 3.90 -3.45 -20.10
C LEU A 24 5.15 -4.30 -20.38
N ALA A 25 6.20 -3.73 -20.98
CA ALA A 25 7.40 -4.48 -21.33
C ALA A 25 8.06 -5.15 -20.11
N PRO A 26 8.36 -4.47 -18.99
CA PRO A 26 8.94 -5.12 -17.80
C PRO A 26 7.98 -6.14 -17.17
N ILE A 27 6.68 -5.91 -17.20
CA ILE A 27 5.67 -6.85 -16.70
C ILE A 27 5.66 -8.12 -17.55
N TYR A 28 5.71 -7.98 -18.87
CA TYR A 28 5.82 -9.11 -19.79
C TYR A 28 7.09 -9.93 -19.52
N VAL A 29 8.24 -9.27 -19.38
CA VAL A 29 9.52 -9.94 -19.09
C VAL A 29 9.45 -10.71 -17.78
N LEU A 30 8.89 -10.10 -16.73
CA LEU A 30 8.72 -10.72 -15.42
C LEU A 30 7.81 -11.96 -15.49
N VAL A 31 6.63 -11.83 -16.12
CA VAL A 31 5.69 -12.95 -16.26
C VAL A 31 6.30 -14.05 -17.13
N LYS A 32 6.92 -13.70 -18.25
CA LYS A 32 7.60 -14.64 -19.13
C LYS A 32 8.68 -15.42 -18.36
N ALA A 33 9.56 -14.72 -17.64
CA ALA A 33 10.65 -15.35 -16.88
C ALA A 33 10.11 -16.31 -15.81
N ALA A 34 9.01 -15.97 -15.13
CA ALA A 34 8.37 -16.83 -14.13
C ALA A 34 7.99 -18.21 -14.67
N PHE A 35 7.74 -18.33 -15.99
CA PHE A 35 7.39 -19.57 -16.65
C PHE A 35 8.54 -20.20 -17.45
N GLN A 36 9.78 -19.76 -17.33
CA GLN A 36 10.96 -20.33 -18.00
C GLN A 36 11.82 -21.15 -17.05
N THR A 37 12.57 -22.13 -17.60
CA THR A 37 13.63 -22.80 -16.83
C THR A 37 14.81 -21.85 -16.60
N GLN A 38 15.53 -22.04 -15.49
CA GLN A 38 16.74 -21.25 -15.21
C GLN A 38 17.81 -21.44 -16.32
N ALA A 39 17.92 -22.65 -16.90
CA ALA A 39 18.83 -22.93 -17.99
C ALA A 39 18.50 -22.12 -19.25
N ALA A 40 17.23 -22.12 -19.68
CA ALA A 40 16.77 -21.35 -20.84
C ALA A 40 16.91 -19.84 -20.61
N TYR A 41 16.59 -19.35 -19.40
CA TYR A 41 16.74 -17.95 -19.03
C TYR A 41 18.19 -17.50 -19.10
N SER A 42 19.14 -18.33 -18.59
CA SER A 42 20.56 -18.02 -18.60
C SER A 42 21.18 -18.11 -19.99
N ALA A 43 20.72 -19.05 -20.83
CA ALA A 43 21.23 -19.25 -22.18
C ALA A 43 20.78 -18.15 -23.17
N HIS A 44 19.52 -17.69 -23.08
CA HIS A 44 18.92 -16.80 -24.08
C HIS A 44 18.68 -15.38 -23.55
N GLY A 45 18.77 -15.17 -22.25
CA GLY A 45 18.58 -13.87 -21.60
C GLY A 45 17.12 -13.44 -21.43
N PRO A 46 16.90 -12.32 -20.71
CA PRO A 46 15.56 -11.87 -20.32
C PRO A 46 14.67 -11.40 -21.48
N LEU A 47 15.23 -10.95 -22.60
CA LEU A 47 14.50 -10.39 -23.73
C LEU A 47 14.25 -11.39 -24.88
N SER A 48 14.74 -12.63 -24.74
CA SER A 48 14.50 -13.69 -25.74
C SER A 48 13.03 -14.04 -25.90
N ALA A 49 12.67 -14.71 -26.99
CA ALA A 49 11.35 -15.32 -27.12
C ALA A 49 11.13 -16.38 -26.02
N PRO A 50 9.89 -16.67 -25.62
CA PRO A 50 9.59 -17.72 -24.66
C PRO A 50 10.10 -19.08 -25.17
N SER A 51 10.87 -19.79 -24.35
CA SER A 51 11.39 -21.11 -24.63
C SER A 51 11.36 -21.95 -23.36
N GLU A 52 11.23 -23.28 -23.49
CA GLU A 52 11.22 -24.21 -22.36
C GLU A 52 10.30 -23.79 -21.21
N LEU A 53 9.01 -23.63 -21.52
CA LEU A 53 8.02 -23.19 -20.54
C LEU A 53 7.83 -24.25 -19.45
N THR A 54 7.80 -23.79 -18.20
CA THR A 54 7.61 -24.63 -17.01
C THR A 54 6.78 -23.93 -15.95
N VAL A 55 6.12 -24.70 -15.11
CA VAL A 55 5.46 -24.22 -13.87
C VAL A 55 6.23 -24.64 -12.62
N SER A 56 7.40 -25.28 -12.78
CA SER A 56 8.21 -25.78 -11.66
C SER A 56 8.68 -24.67 -10.72
N ASN A 57 8.89 -23.45 -11.22
CA ASN A 57 9.27 -22.30 -10.41
C ASN A 57 8.20 -21.97 -9.33
N PHE A 58 6.93 -22.07 -9.68
CA PHE A 58 5.84 -21.87 -8.71
C PHE A 58 5.82 -22.97 -7.65
N SER A 59 6.04 -24.23 -8.06
CA SER A 59 6.18 -25.33 -7.12
C SER A 59 7.37 -25.13 -6.18
N LEU A 60 8.52 -24.71 -6.70
CA LEU A 60 9.70 -24.39 -5.90
C LEU A 60 9.39 -23.30 -4.87
N VAL A 61 8.71 -22.22 -5.28
CA VAL A 61 8.29 -21.14 -4.38
C VAL A 61 7.40 -21.65 -3.25
N PHE A 62 6.42 -22.51 -3.54
CA PHE A 62 5.55 -23.06 -2.50
C PHE A 62 6.29 -23.97 -1.52
N HIS A 63 7.30 -24.74 -1.98
CA HIS A 63 8.09 -25.64 -1.13
C HIS A 63 9.20 -24.93 -0.34
N SER A 64 9.59 -23.71 -0.71
CA SER A 64 10.62 -22.93 0.00
C SER A 64 10.16 -22.27 1.30
N GLY A 65 8.91 -22.50 1.73
CA GLY A 65 8.33 -21.82 2.90
C GLY A 65 7.79 -20.42 2.60
N PHE A 66 7.79 -19.99 1.34
CA PHE A 66 7.32 -18.68 0.90
C PHE A 66 5.86 -18.39 1.32
N LEU A 67 5.01 -19.41 1.38
CA LEU A 67 3.62 -19.24 1.85
C LEU A 67 3.57 -18.66 3.28
N ARG A 68 4.47 -19.05 4.16
CA ARG A 68 4.54 -18.51 5.52
C ARG A 68 4.92 -17.03 5.49
N PHE A 69 5.93 -16.67 4.69
CA PHE A 69 6.36 -15.27 4.54
C PHE A 69 5.26 -14.40 3.96
N PHE A 70 4.53 -14.95 3.01
CA PHE A 70 3.36 -14.33 2.43
C PHE A 70 2.23 -14.10 3.45
N LEU A 71 1.92 -15.10 4.27
CA LEU A 71 0.95 -14.98 5.35
C LEU A 71 1.38 -13.96 6.41
N ASN A 72 2.66 -13.94 6.80
CA ASN A 72 3.20 -12.92 7.69
C ASN A 72 2.98 -11.51 7.14
N THR A 73 3.30 -11.31 5.84
CA THR A 73 3.08 -10.02 5.18
C THR A 73 1.60 -9.65 5.14
N ALA A 74 0.71 -10.61 4.88
CA ALA A 74 -0.74 -10.38 4.90
C ALA A 74 -1.22 -9.97 6.30
N ILE A 75 -0.75 -10.64 7.35
CA ILE A 75 -1.07 -10.30 8.75
C ILE A 75 -0.59 -8.89 9.08
N ILE A 76 0.66 -8.56 8.75
CA ILE A 76 1.23 -7.22 8.95
C ILE A 76 0.37 -6.19 8.21
N THR A 77 0.05 -6.42 6.95
CA THR A 77 -0.74 -5.50 6.12
C THR A 77 -2.12 -5.25 6.71
N VAL A 78 -2.84 -6.32 7.07
CA VAL A 78 -4.18 -6.21 7.67
C VAL A 78 -4.12 -5.47 9.02
N ALA A 79 -3.13 -5.77 9.85
CA ALA A 79 -2.96 -5.12 11.15
C ALA A 79 -2.63 -3.63 11.00
N VAL A 80 -1.71 -3.26 10.10
CA VAL A 80 -1.37 -1.86 9.81
C VAL A 80 -2.59 -1.10 9.30
N VAL A 81 -3.33 -1.66 8.34
CA VAL A 81 -4.56 -1.06 7.81
C VAL A 81 -5.59 -0.87 8.92
N ALA A 82 -5.80 -1.88 9.77
CA ALA A 82 -6.74 -1.80 10.90
C ALA A 82 -6.35 -0.68 11.86
N ILE A 83 -5.08 -0.57 12.26
CA ILE A 83 -4.59 0.52 13.12
C ILE A 83 -4.84 1.87 12.47
N VAL A 84 -4.48 2.05 11.19
CA VAL A 84 -4.67 3.29 10.46
C VAL A 84 -6.16 3.67 10.40
N LEU A 85 -7.05 2.71 10.08
CA LEU A 85 -8.49 2.95 10.00
C LEU A 85 -9.15 3.22 11.36
N VAL A 86 -8.58 2.75 12.45
CA VAL A 86 -9.07 3.07 13.81
C VAL A 86 -8.58 4.44 14.27
N VAL A 87 -7.32 4.78 13.99
CA VAL A 87 -6.66 5.99 14.53
C VAL A 87 -6.93 7.22 13.66
N VAL A 88 -6.82 7.10 12.34
CA VAL A 88 -6.79 8.26 11.44
C VAL A 88 -8.16 8.94 11.27
N PRO A 89 -9.29 8.23 11.07
CA PRO A 89 -10.57 8.91 10.86
C PRO A 89 -11.01 9.78 12.02
N PRO A 90 -10.98 9.34 13.30
CA PRO A 90 -11.34 10.22 14.41
C PRO A 90 -10.33 11.37 14.61
N ALA A 91 -9.02 11.13 14.36
CA ALA A 91 -8.02 12.18 14.42
C ALA A 91 -8.25 13.26 13.34
N ALA A 92 -8.50 12.86 12.09
CA ALA A 92 -8.81 13.77 11.00
C ALA A 92 -10.09 14.58 11.27
N TYR A 93 -11.13 13.94 11.80
CA TYR A 93 -12.38 14.61 12.21
C TYR A 93 -12.13 15.66 13.29
N ALA A 94 -11.37 15.31 14.33
CA ALA A 94 -11.00 16.24 15.39
C ALA A 94 -10.23 17.46 14.84
N ILE A 95 -9.29 17.23 13.90
CA ILE A 95 -8.50 18.30 13.26
C ILE A 95 -9.40 19.24 12.43
N VAL A 96 -10.38 18.71 11.71
CA VAL A 96 -11.28 19.53 10.87
C VAL A 96 -12.26 20.35 11.70
N ARG A 97 -12.79 19.74 12.78
CA ARG A 97 -13.86 20.37 13.58
C ARG A 97 -13.36 21.26 14.71
N ASN A 98 -12.17 21.03 15.21
CA ASN A 98 -11.65 21.75 16.36
C ASN A 98 -10.49 22.68 15.96
N ARG A 99 -10.72 24.00 16.10
CA ARG A 99 -9.73 25.05 15.80
C ARG A 99 -8.82 25.39 17.01
N SER A 100 -8.77 24.55 18.05
CA SER A 100 -7.95 24.82 19.22
C SER A 100 -6.46 24.82 18.88
N ARG A 101 -5.67 25.54 19.68
CA ARG A 101 -4.19 25.58 19.54
C ARG A 101 -3.57 24.21 19.70
N THR A 102 -4.12 23.38 20.59
CA THR A 102 -3.66 22.00 20.85
C THR A 102 -3.84 21.12 19.61
N VAL A 103 -5.02 21.12 19.00
CA VAL A 103 -5.28 20.33 17.79
C VAL A 103 -4.39 20.78 16.63
N SER A 104 -4.23 22.09 16.46
CA SER A 104 -3.33 22.65 15.44
C SER A 104 -1.86 22.28 15.69
N PHE A 105 -1.45 22.17 16.96
CA PHE A 105 -0.12 21.71 17.32
C PHE A 105 0.07 20.23 16.99
N VAL A 106 -0.86 19.36 17.40
CA VAL A 106 -0.83 17.91 17.09
C VAL A 106 -0.78 17.67 15.58
N PHE A 107 -1.58 18.41 14.81
CA PHE A 107 -1.55 18.30 13.36
C PHE A 107 -0.17 18.69 12.78
N ARG A 108 0.45 19.76 13.28
CA ARG A 108 1.82 20.13 12.87
C ARG A 108 2.85 19.07 13.23
N VAL A 109 2.72 18.41 14.38
CA VAL A 109 3.59 17.28 14.75
C VAL A 109 3.45 16.13 13.76
N PHE A 110 2.23 15.80 13.31
CA PHE A 110 2.04 14.81 12.26
C PHE A 110 2.71 15.22 10.93
N LEU A 111 2.63 16.50 10.57
CA LEU A 111 3.34 17.01 9.39
C LEU A 111 4.86 16.86 9.51
N LEU A 112 5.44 17.13 10.68
CA LEU A 112 6.87 16.92 10.93
C LEU A 112 7.27 15.45 10.79
N GLY A 113 6.36 14.51 11.13
CA GLY A 113 6.58 13.08 10.92
C GLY A 113 6.86 12.68 9.46
N LEU A 114 6.37 13.45 8.48
CA LEU A 114 6.67 13.22 7.07
C LEU A 114 8.09 13.65 6.65
N ALA A 115 8.68 14.58 7.38
CA ALA A 115 10.05 15.04 7.11
C ALA A 115 11.10 14.06 7.61
N VAL A 116 10.73 13.11 8.48
CA VAL A 116 11.65 12.13 9.05
C VAL A 116 11.88 11.00 8.06
N PRO A 117 13.09 10.82 7.53
CA PRO A 117 13.40 9.72 6.63
C PRO A 117 13.34 8.38 7.40
N ILE A 118 12.71 7.38 6.80
CA ILE A 118 12.56 6.05 7.40
C ILE A 118 13.91 5.44 7.78
N SER A 119 14.95 5.68 6.98
CA SER A 119 16.32 5.20 7.23
C SER A 119 16.93 5.75 8.54
N ALA A 120 16.58 6.97 8.93
CA ALA A 120 17.05 7.56 10.19
C ALA A 120 16.40 6.94 11.43
N VAL A 121 15.23 6.30 11.28
CA VAL A 121 14.44 5.75 12.39
C VAL A 121 14.67 4.24 12.57
N ILE A 122 15.33 3.59 11.64
CA ILE A 122 15.58 2.13 11.68
C ILE A 122 16.32 1.73 12.95
N VAL A 123 17.45 2.37 13.26
CA VAL A 123 18.28 2.04 14.42
C VAL A 123 17.54 2.33 15.74
N PRO A 124 16.92 3.51 15.94
CA PRO A 124 16.07 3.75 17.11
C PRO A 124 14.92 2.74 17.23
N SER A 125 14.27 2.36 16.12
CA SER A 125 13.19 1.37 16.15
C SER A 125 13.69 0.00 16.62
N PHE A 126 14.83 -0.45 16.12
CA PHE A 126 15.46 -1.69 16.58
C PHE A 126 15.71 -1.66 18.08
N TYR A 127 16.30 -0.58 18.58
CA TYR A 127 16.60 -0.44 20.00
C TYR A 127 15.35 -0.47 20.89
N ILE A 128 14.29 0.25 20.46
CA ILE A 128 12.99 0.27 21.16
C ILE A 128 12.37 -1.12 21.16
N MET A 129 12.26 -1.77 20.00
CA MET A 129 11.62 -3.09 19.89
C MET A 129 12.37 -4.17 20.69
N ASN A 130 13.70 -4.09 20.72
CA ASN A 130 14.50 -4.97 21.54
C ASN A 130 14.27 -4.73 23.04
N LYS A 131 14.26 -3.46 23.47
CA LYS A 131 14.06 -3.08 24.88
C LYS A 131 12.69 -3.52 25.44
N ILE A 132 11.65 -3.53 24.58
CA ILE A 132 10.29 -3.98 24.98
C ILE A 132 10.03 -5.45 24.67
N ASN A 133 11.06 -6.23 24.30
CA ASN A 133 11.00 -7.67 24.00
C ASN A 133 10.05 -8.02 22.84
N LEU A 134 9.93 -7.15 21.86
CA LEU A 134 9.17 -7.41 20.62
C LEU A 134 10.05 -7.71 19.42
N TYR A 135 11.40 -7.65 19.53
CA TYR A 135 12.31 -7.98 18.45
C TYR A 135 12.01 -9.38 17.88
N ASP A 136 12.15 -9.53 16.57
CA ASP A 136 11.90 -10.77 15.83
C ASP A 136 10.46 -11.28 15.94
N THR A 137 9.49 -10.36 15.98
CA THR A 137 8.05 -10.67 15.97
C THR A 137 7.31 -9.80 14.94
N LEU A 138 6.11 -10.23 14.52
CA LEU A 138 5.29 -9.43 13.61
C LEU A 138 4.89 -8.07 14.20
N PRO A 139 4.54 -7.92 15.50
CA PRO A 139 4.30 -6.62 16.12
C PRO A 139 5.46 -5.64 15.99
N ALA A 140 6.72 -6.11 16.00
CA ALA A 140 7.88 -5.24 15.81
C ALA A 140 7.87 -4.53 14.44
N VAL A 141 7.32 -5.16 13.42
CA VAL A 141 7.17 -4.59 12.08
C VAL A 141 5.87 -3.77 11.97
N ILE A 142 4.76 -4.27 12.54
CA ILE A 142 3.44 -3.63 12.48
C ILE A 142 3.47 -2.23 13.08
N LEU A 143 4.01 -2.07 14.30
CA LEU A 143 3.94 -0.82 15.04
C LEU A 143 4.65 0.35 14.32
N PRO A 144 5.93 0.25 13.91
CA PRO A 144 6.59 1.35 13.20
C PRO A 144 5.99 1.56 11.81
N THR A 145 5.58 0.51 11.08
CA THR A 145 4.94 0.65 9.77
C THR A 145 3.62 1.42 9.88
N ALA A 146 2.79 1.11 10.87
CA ALA A 146 1.56 1.84 11.15
C ALA A 146 1.85 3.30 11.54
N ALA A 147 2.82 3.53 12.43
CA ALA A 147 3.22 4.87 12.87
C ALA A 147 3.65 5.76 11.68
N PHE A 148 4.41 5.22 10.73
CA PHE A 148 4.81 5.94 9.51
C PHE A 148 3.67 6.14 8.50
N SER A 149 2.65 5.30 8.53
CA SER A 149 1.47 5.44 7.66
C SER A 149 0.48 6.51 8.16
N VAL A 150 0.43 6.77 9.48
CA VAL A 150 -0.53 7.70 10.11
C VAL A 150 -0.40 9.14 9.61
N PRO A 151 0.80 9.78 9.53
CA PRO A 151 0.89 11.18 9.14
C PRO A 151 0.30 11.48 7.76
N LEU A 152 0.71 10.74 6.74
CA LEU A 152 0.24 10.96 5.38
C LEU A 152 -1.26 10.60 5.24
N SER A 153 -1.70 9.51 5.86
CA SER A 153 -3.10 9.12 5.91
C SER A 153 -3.97 10.20 6.55
N THR A 154 -3.47 10.85 7.62
CA THR A 154 -4.18 11.95 8.29
C THR A 154 -4.34 13.16 7.37
N ILE A 155 -3.31 13.51 6.59
CA ILE A 155 -3.39 14.62 5.64
C ILE A 155 -4.41 14.33 4.54
N ILE A 156 -4.34 13.14 3.94
CA ILE A 156 -5.25 12.72 2.87
C ILE A 156 -6.70 12.79 3.36
N LEU A 157 -6.97 12.23 4.53
CA LEU A 157 -8.33 12.15 5.04
C LEU A 157 -8.84 13.51 5.56
N THR A 158 -7.97 14.32 6.16
CA THR A 158 -8.29 15.71 6.55
C THR A 158 -8.67 16.54 5.32
N GLY A 159 -7.94 16.38 4.19
CA GLY A 159 -8.30 17.00 2.92
C GLY A 159 -9.72 16.62 2.49
N SER A 160 -9.99 15.32 2.41
CA SER A 160 -11.31 14.81 2.02
C SER A 160 -12.45 15.25 2.96
N MET A 161 -12.20 15.34 4.27
CA MET A 161 -13.21 15.79 5.24
C MET A 161 -13.48 17.30 5.18
N ARG A 162 -12.55 18.11 4.71
CA ARG A 162 -12.73 19.56 4.52
C ARG A 162 -13.68 19.89 3.38
N ASP A 163 -13.91 18.98 2.45
CA ASP A 163 -14.87 19.14 1.35
C ASP A 163 -16.32 19.02 1.81
N ILE A 164 -16.57 18.56 3.04
CA ILE A 164 -17.90 18.50 3.65
C ILE A 164 -18.31 19.93 4.07
N THR A 165 -19.41 20.44 3.50
CA THR A 165 -19.89 21.80 3.74
C THR A 165 -20.31 22.04 5.18
N ALA A 166 -20.16 23.27 5.68
CA ALA A 166 -20.51 23.64 7.05
C ALA A 166 -22.01 23.44 7.33
N ASP A 167 -22.86 23.71 6.33
CA ASP A 167 -24.33 23.59 6.44
C ASP A 167 -24.78 22.19 6.88
N LEU A 168 -24.09 21.14 6.41
CA LEU A 168 -24.39 19.75 6.80
C LEU A 168 -24.09 19.51 8.30
N PHE A 169 -23.04 20.12 8.81
CA PHE A 169 -22.72 20.03 10.24
C PHE A 169 -23.69 20.83 11.09
N GLU A 170 -24.15 21.98 10.59
CA GLU A 170 -25.16 22.80 11.26
C GLU A 170 -26.51 22.09 11.30
N ALA A 171 -26.94 21.46 10.19
CA ALA A 171 -28.15 20.66 10.16
C ALA A 171 -28.10 19.52 11.19
N MET A 172 -26.99 18.78 11.27
CA MET A 172 -26.78 17.71 12.27
C MET A 172 -26.87 18.27 13.71
N ALA A 173 -26.36 19.48 13.94
CA ALA A 173 -26.42 20.10 15.26
C ALA A 173 -27.85 20.52 15.62
N LEU A 174 -28.64 21.05 14.65
CA LEU A 174 -30.06 21.39 14.84
C LEU A 174 -30.91 20.14 15.12
N ASP A 175 -30.57 19.00 14.51
CA ASP A 175 -31.18 17.69 14.77
C ASP A 175 -30.74 17.07 16.12
N GLY A 176 -29.92 17.76 16.92
CA GLY A 176 -29.45 17.30 18.23
C GLY A 176 -28.42 16.18 18.18
N ALA A 177 -27.77 15.97 17.04
CA ALA A 177 -26.77 14.92 16.91
C ALA A 177 -25.53 15.19 17.79
N SER A 178 -25.10 14.18 18.54
CA SER A 178 -23.85 14.25 19.28
C SER A 178 -22.63 14.30 18.33
N PRO A 179 -21.45 14.74 18.78
CA PRO A 179 -20.24 14.72 17.96
C PRO A 179 -19.91 13.33 17.39
N TRP A 180 -20.14 12.26 18.15
CA TRP A 180 -19.98 10.88 17.69
C TRP A 180 -21.05 10.48 16.67
N GLY A 181 -22.30 10.90 16.87
CA GLY A 181 -23.40 10.73 15.90
C GLY A 181 -23.08 11.40 14.57
N THR A 182 -22.63 12.65 14.60
CA THR A 182 -22.17 13.38 13.41
C THR A 182 -21.00 12.67 12.72
N PHE A 183 -19.99 12.21 13.47
CA PHE A 183 -18.87 11.47 12.92
C PHE A 183 -19.33 10.20 12.18
N ARG A 184 -20.17 9.38 12.85
CA ARG A 184 -20.60 8.09 12.31
C ARG A 184 -21.59 8.22 11.16
N ASN A 185 -22.56 9.13 11.26
CA ASN A 185 -23.70 9.19 10.33
C ASN A 185 -23.50 10.18 9.17
N LEU A 186 -22.64 11.20 9.35
CA LEU A 186 -22.33 12.18 8.31
C LEU A 186 -20.91 12.01 7.77
N VAL A 187 -19.90 12.12 8.64
CA VAL A 187 -18.50 12.27 8.21
C VAL A 187 -17.96 10.98 7.59
N LEU A 188 -18.11 9.82 8.25
CA LEU A 188 -17.63 8.54 7.72
C LEU A 188 -18.28 8.18 6.37
N PRO A 189 -19.61 8.31 6.20
CA PRO A 189 -20.23 8.04 4.90
C PRO A 189 -19.79 8.98 3.79
N LEU A 190 -19.65 10.27 4.06
CA LEU A 190 -19.24 11.25 3.03
C LEU A 190 -17.74 11.15 2.70
N SER A 191 -16.91 10.70 3.67
CA SER A 191 -15.46 10.54 3.48
C SER A 191 -15.05 9.16 2.93
N ARG A 192 -15.99 8.34 2.44
CA ARG A 192 -15.68 6.96 1.96
C ARG A 192 -14.56 6.91 0.91
N GLY A 193 -14.49 7.91 0.02
CA GLY A 193 -13.43 8.02 -0.97
C GLY A 193 -12.06 8.24 -0.33
N GLY A 194 -11.96 9.17 0.62
CA GLY A 194 -10.74 9.41 1.39
C GLY A 194 -10.33 8.19 2.23
N ILE A 195 -11.30 7.52 2.86
CA ILE A 195 -11.07 6.28 3.63
C ILE A 195 -10.54 5.18 2.72
N ALA A 196 -11.11 4.98 1.54
CA ALA A 196 -10.60 4.02 0.57
C ALA A 196 -9.17 4.35 0.11
N THR A 197 -8.85 5.62 -0.05
CA THR A 197 -7.51 6.08 -0.42
C THR A 197 -6.49 5.74 0.66
N ILE A 198 -6.76 6.04 1.93
CA ILE A 198 -5.84 5.71 3.03
C ILE A 198 -5.72 4.21 3.27
N LEU A 199 -6.79 3.44 3.04
CA LEU A 199 -6.76 1.98 3.07
C LEU A 199 -5.79 1.42 2.04
N VAL A 200 -5.92 1.83 0.77
CA VAL A 200 -5.05 1.34 -0.30
C VAL A 200 -3.61 1.80 -0.08
N PHE A 201 -3.40 3.06 0.31
CA PHE A 201 -2.08 3.59 0.61
C PHE A 201 -1.38 2.81 1.72
N SER A 202 -2.04 2.61 2.87
CA SER A 202 -1.46 1.88 3.99
C SER A 202 -1.24 0.40 3.69
N ALA A 203 -2.15 -0.22 2.91
CA ALA A 203 -1.98 -1.59 2.45
C ALA A 203 -0.77 -1.75 1.54
N LEU A 204 -0.62 -0.87 0.54
CA LEU A 204 0.55 -0.87 -0.37
C LEU A 204 1.85 -0.64 0.39
N ASN A 205 1.88 0.32 1.32
CA ASN A 205 3.06 0.63 2.12
C ASN A 205 3.49 -0.56 3.00
N ALA A 206 2.53 -1.20 3.67
CA ALA A 206 2.80 -2.37 4.50
C ALA A 206 3.18 -3.61 3.68
N TRP A 207 2.48 -3.86 2.56
CA TRP A 207 2.72 -5.00 1.68
C TRP A 207 4.11 -4.97 1.06
N ASN A 208 4.56 -3.81 0.58
CA ASN A 208 5.87 -3.65 -0.04
C ASN A 208 6.98 -3.31 0.99
N GLY A 209 6.66 -3.36 2.29
CA GLY A 209 7.60 -3.04 3.37
C GLY A 209 8.86 -3.91 3.29
N PHE A 210 10.03 -3.26 3.36
CA PHE A 210 11.33 -3.94 3.30
C PHE A 210 12.23 -3.55 4.47
N LEU A 211 12.38 -2.25 4.73
CA LEU A 211 13.39 -1.76 5.68
C LEU A 211 13.12 -2.15 7.14
N PHE A 212 11.87 -2.01 7.62
CA PHE A 212 11.53 -2.45 8.97
C PHE A 212 11.64 -3.98 9.13
N PRO A 213 11.07 -4.81 8.23
CA PRO A 213 11.29 -6.24 8.29
C PRO A 213 12.78 -6.63 8.28
N LEU A 214 13.61 -6.01 7.42
CA LEU A 214 15.03 -6.33 7.29
C LEU A 214 15.78 -6.21 8.62
N ILE A 215 15.45 -5.21 9.43
CA ILE A 215 16.15 -4.92 10.67
C ILE A 215 15.47 -5.52 11.90
N LEU A 216 14.15 -5.70 11.85
CA LEU A 216 13.35 -6.10 13.01
C LEU A 216 12.96 -7.57 13.02
N THR A 217 13.26 -8.32 11.93
CA THR A 217 13.01 -9.76 11.88
C THR A 217 14.29 -10.52 11.49
N GLN A 218 14.49 -11.70 12.10
CA GLN A 218 15.66 -12.55 11.86
C GLN A 218 15.26 -13.99 11.55
N SER A 219 14.31 -14.53 12.31
CA SER A 219 13.87 -15.91 12.16
C SER A 219 12.95 -16.10 10.95
N SER A 220 12.90 -17.30 10.40
CA SER A 220 11.94 -17.67 9.35
C SER A 220 10.49 -17.58 9.81
N SER A 221 10.25 -17.56 11.13
CA SER A 221 8.90 -17.45 11.71
C SER A 221 8.28 -16.07 11.55
N SER A 222 9.08 -15.01 11.58
CA SER A 222 8.67 -13.61 11.48
C SER A 222 8.97 -12.98 10.11
N ARG A 223 9.68 -13.71 9.24
CA ARG A 223 10.12 -13.22 7.93
C ARG A 223 8.95 -12.89 7.01
N VAL A 224 9.11 -11.85 6.20
CA VAL A 224 8.13 -11.38 5.20
C VAL A 224 8.54 -11.78 3.78
N PHE A 225 7.59 -11.72 2.81
CA PHE A 225 7.87 -12.17 1.46
C PHE A 225 8.96 -11.34 0.76
N THR A 226 9.04 -10.04 1.02
CA THR A 226 10.07 -9.16 0.43
C THR A 226 11.49 -9.59 0.79
N LEU A 227 11.68 -10.14 1.99
CA LEU A 227 12.94 -10.74 2.41
C LEU A 227 13.10 -12.17 1.87
N GLY A 228 12.01 -12.92 1.78
CA GLY A 228 12.02 -14.28 1.24
C GLY A 228 12.45 -14.36 -0.23
N LEU A 229 12.38 -13.28 -0.99
CA LEU A 229 12.89 -13.22 -2.36
C LEU A 229 14.41 -13.47 -2.42
N PHE A 230 15.15 -13.13 -1.37
CA PHE A 230 16.60 -13.38 -1.29
C PHE A 230 16.95 -14.85 -1.05
N ASP A 231 16.00 -15.69 -0.63
CA ASP A 231 16.22 -17.11 -0.42
C ASP A 231 16.42 -17.89 -1.74
N PHE A 232 16.02 -17.28 -2.88
CA PHE A 232 16.29 -17.82 -4.22
C PHE A 232 17.69 -17.43 -4.75
N SER A 233 18.53 -16.82 -3.91
CA SER A 233 19.93 -16.54 -4.21
C SER A 233 20.80 -17.65 -3.59
N SER A 234 21.65 -18.27 -4.40
CA SER A 234 22.61 -19.30 -3.97
C SER A 234 24.04 -18.85 -4.24
N THR A 235 25.02 -19.65 -3.78
CA THR A 235 26.44 -19.46 -4.12
C THR A 235 26.73 -19.57 -5.62
N SER A 236 25.85 -20.25 -6.37
CA SER A 236 25.94 -20.41 -7.84
C SER A 236 25.21 -19.31 -8.61
N GLY A 237 24.58 -18.35 -7.93
CA GLY A 237 23.85 -17.24 -8.54
C GLY A 237 22.41 -17.10 -8.06
N ILE A 238 21.66 -16.19 -8.70
CA ILE A 238 20.25 -15.94 -8.44
C ILE A 238 19.41 -16.79 -9.40
N ASP A 239 18.46 -17.56 -8.86
CA ASP A 239 17.41 -18.19 -9.66
C ASP A 239 16.36 -17.13 -10.05
N ALA A 240 16.66 -16.40 -11.13
CA ALA A 240 15.82 -15.29 -11.57
C ALA A 240 14.39 -15.73 -11.94
N PRO A 241 14.13 -16.85 -12.64
CA PRO A 241 12.80 -17.40 -12.85
C PRO A 241 12.01 -17.66 -11.56
N ALA A 242 12.64 -18.25 -10.54
CA ALA A 242 11.98 -18.50 -9.25
C ALA A 242 11.65 -17.18 -8.53
N VAL A 243 12.56 -16.20 -8.53
CA VAL A 243 12.27 -14.84 -8.02
C VAL A 243 11.10 -14.23 -8.77
N CYS A 244 11.08 -14.30 -10.11
CA CYS A 244 9.97 -13.76 -10.91
C CYS A 244 8.64 -14.45 -10.58
N ALA A 245 8.64 -15.79 -10.38
CA ALA A 245 7.45 -16.52 -9.98
C ALA A 245 6.93 -16.08 -8.60
N ALA A 246 7.83 -15.88 -7.63
CA ALA A 246 7.48 -15.37 -6.30
C ALA A 246 6.91 -13.95 -6.37
N VAL A 247 7.48 -13.07 -7.21
CA VAL A 247 6.96 -11.72 -7.45
C VAL A 247 5.58 -11.76 -8.11
N VAL A 248 5.35 -12.60 -9.12
CA VAL A 248 4.03 -12.78 -9.77
C VAL A 248 2.98 -13.18 -8.73
N LEU A 249 3.29 -14.15 -7.86
CA LEU A 249 2.39 -14.55 -6.78
C LEU A 249 2.12 -13.41 -5.79
N SER A 250 3.11 -12.59 -5.48
CA SER A 250 2.98 -11.47 -4.54
C SER A 250 2.15 -10.31 -5.08
N ILE A 251 2.00 -10.18 -6.40
CA ILE A 251 1.16 -9.15 -7.02
C ILE A 251 -0.33 -9.47 -6.86
N ILE A 252 -0.72 -10.74 -6.80
CA ILE A 252 -2.13 -11.17 -6.81
C ILE A 252 -2.95 -10.50 -5.70
N PRO A 253 -2.58 -10.51 -4.42
CA PRO A 253 -3.41 -9.92 -3.36
C PRO A 253 -3.56 -8.41 -3.50
N ILE A 254 -2.48 -7.72 -3.87
CA ILE A 254 -2.54 -6.27 -4.01
C ILE A 254 -3.41 -5.87 -5.20
N LEU A 255 -3.35 -6.66 -6.28
CA LEU A 255 -4.24 -6.50 -7.43
C LEU A 255 -5.71 -6.72 -7.03
N LEU A 256 -6.00 -7.72 -6.22
CA LEU A 256 -7.34 -7.94 -5.69
C LEU A 256 -7.80 -6.76 -4.83
N VAL A 257 -6.99 -6.30 -3.89
CA VAL A 257 -7.30 -5.10 -3.08
C VAL A 257 -7.61 -3.91 -3.99
N TYR A 258 -6.79 -3.65 -5.00
CA TYR A 258 -7.02 -2.57 -5.96
C TYR A 258 -8.33 -2.74 -6.74
N LEU A 259 -8.61 -3.94 -7.27
CA LEU A 259 -9.82 -4.22 -8.04
C LEU A 259 -11.11 -4.01 -7.22
N PHE A 260 -11.08 -4.38 -5.93
CA PHE A 260 -12.20 -4.14 -5.03
C PHE A 260 -12.31 -2.66 -4.62
N ALA A 261 -11.20 -1.99 -4.36
CA ALA A 261 -11.18 -0.59 -3.91
C ALA A 261 -11.37 0.42 -5.05
N ARG A 262 -11.04 0.09 -6.31
CA ARG A 262 -11.01 1.01 -7.45
C ARG A 262 -12.29 1.84 -7.63
N ARG A 263 -13.45 1.21 -7.42
CA ARG A 263 -14.76 1.90 -7.58
C ARG A 263 -14.96 3.03 -6.55
N TRP A 264 -14.42 2.88 -5.36
CA TRP A 264 -14.48 3.90 -4.31
C TRP A 264 -13.39 4.95 -4.49
N LEU A 265 -12.19 4.54 -4.95
CA LEU A 265 -11.10 5.45 -5.31
C LEU A 265 -11.53 6.42 -6.42
N ILE A 266 -12.11 5.91 -7.51
CA ILE A 266 -12.57 6.74 -8.63
C ILE A 266 -13.67 7.71 -8.17
N ARG A 267 -14.63 7.27 -7.38
CA ARG A 267 -15.69 8.15 -6.83
C ARG A 267 -15.12 9.20 -5.87
N GLY A 268 -14.13 8.86 -5.05
CA GLY A 268 -13.46 9.79 -4.15
C GLY A 268 -12.68 10.88 -4.89
N LEU A 269 -12.00 10.51 -5.98
CA LEU A 269 -11.26 11.46 -6.81
C LEU A 269 -12.17 12.37 -7.65
N MET A 270 -13.31 11.86 -8.13
CA MET A 270 -14.28 12.67 -8.89
C MET A 270 -15.10 13.61 -8.03
N GLY A 271 -15.27 13.32 -6.73
CA GLY A 271 -15.94 14.21 -5.78
C GLY A 271 -15.15 15.51 -5.49
N VAL A 272 -13.84 15.47 -5.66
CA VAL A 272 -12.93 16.62 -5.44
C VAL A 272 -12.85 17.55 -6.67
N GLY A 273 -13.31 17.11 -7.85
CA GLY A 273 -13.24 17.87 -9.11
C GLY A 273 -14.56 18.42 -9.65
N GLY A 274 -15.66 18.20 -8.99
CA GLY A 274 -17.00 18.61 -9.43
C GLY A 274 -17.43 19.95 -8.87
N LYS A 275 -16.80 21.05 -9.28
CA LYS A 275 -17.40 22.40 -9.30
C LYS A 275 -17.57 22.84 -10.73
#